data_29b5481555272cecb834e2174497ed16
#
_entry.id   29b5481555272cecb834e2174497ed16
#
_cell.length_a   1.000
_cell.length_b   1.000
_cell.length_c   1.000
_cell.angle_alpha   90.00
_cell.angle_beta   90.00
_cell.angle_gamma   90.00
#
_symmetry.space_group_name_H-M   'P 1'
#
loop_
_entity.id
_entity.type
_entity.pdbx_description
1 polymer ?
#
loop_
_entity_poly.entity_id
_entity_poly.type
_entity_poly.pdbx_seq_one_letter_code
_entity_poly.pdbx_strand_id
1 'polypeptide(L)'
;MSKHSVHRRVFTSTGIVMGGILASRLLGFFREWAVAHQVGSNAMTDAYYAAFTLPDFLNYLVAGASLSATFIPVFAKYSAEGREDEAWHVFSTVMTFMGGLLAILIVIGEIFAPQLAHLIAPGFAPAENQRLIFLTRLMLPAQFCFYQGSILSAVQYAKGRFLIPSLAPVVYNIMIVLGGILLASRYGMTGFAIGVLVGALLGNFLLQVYGAIQVNARYRPNLDLRHPGFILFLRLSIPIMLALSLVFTDDWVIRWFGSYLQPASITWLSYGKTLMRVPLGVVGQGVGVASFPFLAQLYSEGKIDELNRLLNTTTKWLIALLVPISALTIAESSPVVYLVFSHTRLRGPDFNATATTLMLFSLGMFAWGAQNILARGFYATRNTLTPAIIGTILAVANLPVYWLLVRRMQHNGLALASSLGIIAYT
;
A
#
# COMPACT_ATOMS: atom_id res chain seq x y z
N MET A 1 8.77 16.41 32.83
CA MET A 1 9.57 16.49 31.58
C MET A 1 9.46 17.89 31.00
N SER A 2 10.56 18.56 30.62
CA SER A 2 10.50 19.91 30.05
C SER A 2 9.87 19.87 28.65
N LYS A 3 9.12 20.92 28.29
CA LYS A 3 8.49 21.06 26.94
C LYS A 3 9.51 20.87 25.81
N HIS A 4 10.76 21.31 25.98
CA HIS A 4 11.84 21.15 25.04
C HIS A 4 12.25 19.68 24.79
N SER A 5 12.18 18.81 25.79
CA SER A 5 12.52 17.38 25.62
C SER A 5 11.46 16.62 24.86
N VAL A 6 10.18 17.01 24.98
CA VAL A 6 9.06 16.43 24.23
C VAL A 6 9.14 16.81 22.75
N HIS A 7 9.36 18.10 22.44
CA HIS A 7 9.50 18.56 21.04
C HIS A 7 10.66 17.88 20.33
N ARG A 8 11.83 17.75 20.98
CA ARG A 8 12.99 17.07 20.37
C ARG A 8 12.71 15.60 20.10
N ARG A 9 12.01 14.88 21.00
CA ARG A 9 11.65 13.49 20.79
C ARG A 9 10.66 13.32 19.63
N VAL A 10 9.63 14.16 19.56
CA VAL A 10 8.65 14.14 18.47
C VAL A 10 9.35 14.40 17.13
N PHE A 11 10.22 15.42 17.05
CA PHE A 11 10.95 15.75 15.83
C PHE A 11 11.86 14.59 15.38
N THR A 12 12.62 13.99 16.30
CA THR A 12 13.51 12.86 15.98
C THR A 12 12.69 11.64 15.52
N SER A 13 11.59 11.32 16.20
CA SER A 13 10.73 10.18 15.83
C SER A 13 10.08 10.39 14.46
N THR A 14 9.61 11.60 14.19
CA THR A 14 9.05 11.97 12.87
C THR A 14 10.12 11.85 11.77
N GLY A 15 11.33 12.33 12.02
CA GLY A 15 12.45 12.21 11.09
C GLY A 15 12.81 10.75 10.77
N ILE A 16 12.83 9.86 11.76
CA ILE A 16 13.07 8.43 11.58
C ILE A 16 11.98 7.79 10.70
N VAL A 17 10.71 8.06 11.00
CA VAL A 17 9.59 7.51 10.23
C VAL A 17 9.61 8.04 8.79
N MET A 18 9.81 9.34 8.59
CA MET A 18 9.91 9.94 7.25
C MET A 18 11.09 9.40 6.46
N GLY A 19 12.27 9.25 7.10
CA GLY A 19 13.46 8.65 6.49
C GLY A 19 13.21 7.21 6.06
N GLY A 20 12.56 6.40 6.90
CA GLY A 20 12.17 5.03 6.58
C GLY A 20 11.19 4.96 5.39
N ILE A 21 10.19 5.84 5.37
CA ILE A 21 9.22 5.92 4.25
C ILE A 21 9.94 6.30 2.95
N LEU A 22 10.80 7.31 2.97
CA LEU A 22 11.56 7.75 1.80
C LEU A 22 12.48 6.65 1.28
N ALA A 23 13.26 6.03 2.17
CA ALA A 23 14.14 4.92 1.82
C ALA A 23 13.37 3.74 1.20
N SER A 24 12.23 3.37 1.80
CA SER A 24 11.36 2.32 1.25
C SER A 24 10.81 2.65 -0.14
N ARG A 25 10.47 3.91 -0.42
CA ARG A 25 9.99 4.33 -1.74
C ARG A 25 11.09 4.29 -2.79
N LEU A 26 12.28 4.76 -2.45
CA LEU A 26 13.44 4.67 -3.34
C LEU A 26 13.78 3.22 -3.65
N LEU A 27 13.77 2.35 -2.65
CA LEU A 27 13.98 0.92 -2.84
C LEU A 27 12.84 0.25 -3.62
N GLY A 28 11.60 0.68 -3.42
CA GLY A 28 10.46 0.22 -4.21
C GLY A 28 10.61 0.59 -5.69
N PHE A 29 11.07 1.80 -5.98
CA PHE A 29 11.40 2.22 -7.34
C PHE A 29 12.57 1.38 -7.91
N PHE A 30 13.63 1.18 -7.13
CA PHE A 30 14.76 0.34 -7.53
C PHE A 30 14.36 -1.12 -7.76
N ARG A 31 13.37 -1.64 -7.03
CA ARG A 31 12.78 -2.95 -7.28
C ARG A 31 12.16 -3.03 -8.69
N GLU A 32 11.39 -2.03 -9.11
CA GLU A 32 10.80 -2.02 -10.46
C GLU A 32 11.89 -1.97 -11.54
N TRP A 33 12.93 -1.18 -11.31
CA TRP A 33 14.10 -1.18 -12.18
C TRP A 33 14.79 -2.55 -12.22
N ALA A 34 14.96 -3.23 -11.09
CA ALA A 34 15.55 -4.56 -11.02
C ALA A 34 14.71 -5.61 -11.76
N VAL A 35 13.36 -5.55 -11.68
CA VAL A 35 12.45 -6.39 -12.46
C VAL A 35 12.66 -6.16 -13.95
N ALA A 36 12.68 -4.90 -14.38
CA ALA A 36 12.92 -4.53 -15.77
C ALA A 36 14.29 -4.98 -16.27
N HIS A 37 15.33 -4.86 -15.42
CA HIS A 37 16.70 -5.24 -15.76
C HIS A 37 16.89 -6.76 -15.85
N GLN A 38 16.29 -7.54 -14.96
CA GLN A 38 16.47 -8.99 -14.91
C GLN A 38 15.55 -9.76 -15.83
N VAL A 39 14.31 -9.31 -16.00
CA VAL A 39 13.27 -10.07 -16.73
C VAL A 39 12.68 -9.27 -17.89
N GLY A 40 12.58 -7.95 -17.78
CA GLY A 40 11.96 -7.09 -18.80
C GLY A 40 10.45 -7.01 -18.63
N SER A 41 9.74 -6.74 -19.75
CA SER A 41 8.28 -6.71 -19.82
C SER A 41 7.77 -7.83 -20.70
N ASN A 42 6.97 -8.73 -20.15
CA ASN A 42 6.43 -9.92 -20.82
C ASN A 42 5.30 -10.56 -19.99
N ALA A 43 4.73 -11.64 -20.49
CA ALA A 43 3.69 -12.41 -19.81
C ALA A 43 4.07 -12.91 -18.40
N MET A 44 5.35 -13.15 -18.14
CA MET A 44 5.81 -13.59 -16.81
C MET A 44 5.77 -12.45 -15.80
N THR A 45 6.13 -11.23 -16.21
CA THR A 45 6.04 -10.03 -15.37
C THR A 45 4.59 -9.63 -15.17
N ASP A 46 3.72 -9.78 -16.15
CA ASP A 46 2.27 -9.56 -15.99
C ASP A 46 1.66 -10.51 -14.93
N ALA A 47 1.99 -11.80 -15.01
CA ALA A 47 1.55 -12.77 -14.01
C ALA A 47 2.06 -12.45 -12.60
N TYR A 48 3.29 -11.96 -12.48
CA TYR A 48 3.85 -11.52 -11.20
C TYR A 48 3.08 -10.31 -10.61
N TYR A 49 2.82 -9.28 -11.42
CA TYR A 49 2.04 -8.12 -10.94
C TYR A 49 0.59 -8.50 -10.61
N ALA A 50 -0.02 -9.36 -11.41
CA ALA A 50 -1.35 -9.88 -11.13
C ALA A 50 -1.41 -10.70 -9.84
N ALA A 51 -0.34 -11.44 -9.51
CA ALA A 51 -0.26 -12.30 -8.33
C ALA A 51 -0.32 -11.52 -6.99
N PHE A 52 -0.02 -10.22 -6.99
CA PHE A 52 -0.20 -9.38 -5.79
C PHE A 52 -1.68 -9.08 -5.48
N THR A 53 -2.62 -9.32 -6.40
CA THR A 53 -4.02 -8.92 -6.18
C THR A 53 -4.63 -9.58 -4.95
N LEU A 54 -4.47 -10.88 -4.79
CA LEU A 54 -5.03 -11.60 -3.63
C LEU A 54 -4.29 -11.26 -2.33
N PRO A 55 -2.94 -11.25 -2.27
CA PRO A 55 -2.20 -10.73 -1.14
C PRO A 55 -2.60 -9.30 -0.74
N ASP A 56 -2.70 -8.38 -1.69
CA ASP A 56 -3.11 -7.00 -1.45
C ASP A 56 -4.54 -6.95 -0.90
N PHE A 57 -5.47 -7.74 -1.46
CA PHE A 57 -6.84 -7.82 -0.96
C PHE A 57 -6.90 -8.27 0.51
N LEU A 58 -6.17 -9.32 0.87
CA LEU A 58 -6.09 -9.76 2.26
C LEU A 58 -5.47 -8.71 3.17
N ASN A 59 -4.47 -7.99 2.67
CA ASN A 59 -3.86 -6.89 3.41
C ASN A 59 -4.87 -5.75 3.65
N TYR A 60 -5.65 -5.36 2.64
CA TYR A 60 -6.71 -4.36 2.82
C TYR A 60 -7.82 -4.85 3.75
N LEU A 61 -8.22 -6.10 3.61
CA LEU A 61 -9.31 -6.67 4.41
C LEU A 61 -8.93 -6.84 5.88
N VAL A 62 -7.74 -7.32 6.18
CA VAL A 62 -7.36 -7.76 7.53
C VAL A 62 -6.38 -6.80 8.21
N ALA A 63 -5.43 -6.24 7.45
CA ALA A 63 -4.31 -5.48 8.00
C ALA A 63 -4.33 -4.00 7.66
N GLY A 64 -5.21 -3.54 6.78
CA GLY A 64 -5.21 -2.15 6.29
C GLY A 64 -4.68 -1.17 7.33
N ALA A 65 -4.20 0.00 6.98
CA ALA A 65 -3.55 1.02 7.85
C ALA A 65 -4.23 1.26 9.22
N SER A 66 -5.31 0.54 9.46
CA SER A 66 -6.20 0.54 10.62
C SER A 66 -5.65 -0.14 11.85
N LEU A 67 -4.79 -1.16 11.74
CA LEU A 67 -4.32 -1.89 12.94
C LEU A 67 -3.58 -0.96 13.90
N SER A 68 -2.66 -0.15 13.40
CA SER A 68 -2.02 0.86 14.23
C SER A 68 -3.02 1.89 14.75
N ALA A 69 -3.98 2.31 13.92
CA ALA A 69 -4.97 3.31 14.30
C ALA A 69 -6.01 2.81 15.32
N THR A 70 -6.34 1.51 15.29
CA THR A 70 -7.35 0.91 16.18
C THR A 70 -6.73 0.25 17.41
N PHE A 71 -5.60 -0.43 17.24
CA PHE A 71 -4.96 -1.16 18.33
C PHE A 71 -4.18 -0.24 19.27
N ILE A 72 -3.41 0.73 18.76
CA ILE A 72 -2.60 1.63 19.60
C ILE A 72 -3.45 2.36 20.66
N PRO A 73 -4.61 2.97 20.32
CA PRO A 73 -5.45 3.62 21.34
C PRO A 73 -5.96 2.66 22.43
N VAL A 74 -6.32 1.43 22.04
CA VAL A 74 -6.78 0.41 23.00
C VAL A 74 -5.65 0.01 23.94
N PHE A 75 -4.47 -0.32 23.40
CA PHE A 75 -3.30 -0.67 24.19
C PHE A 75 -2.84 0.47 25.10
N ALA A 76 -2.76 1.68 24.54
CA ALA A 76 -2.33 2.86 25.28
C ALA A 76 -3.28 3.23 26.43
N LYS A 77 -4.60 3.03 26.25
CA LYS A 77 -5.59 3.25 27.32
C LYS A 77 -5.29 2.40 28.54
N TYR A 78 -5.18 1.08 28.39
CA TYR A 78 -4.89 0.16 29.50
C TYR A 78 -3.52 0.43 30.14
N SER A 79 -2.52 0.75 29.29
CA SER A 79 -1.19 1.10 29.79
C SER A 79 -1.18 2.42 30.60
N ALA A 80 -1.96 3.43 30.20
CA ALA A 80 -2.08 4.69 30.92
C ALA A 80 -2.85 4.56 32.25
N GLU A 81 -3.80 3.62 32.33
CA GLU A 81 -4.55 3.30 33.54
C GLU A 81 -3.72 2.45 34.54
N GLY A 82 -2.46 2.13 34.22
CA GLY A 82 -1.61 1.27 35.05
C GLY A 82 -1.94 -0.22 34.94
N ARG A 83 -2.83 -0.63 34.06
CA ARG A 83 -3.31 -2.00 33.82
C ARG A 83 -2.50 -2.67 32.70
N GLU A 84 -1.18 -2.68 32.86
CA GLU A 84 -0.29 -3.12 31.79
C GLU A 84 -0.47 -4.62 31.44
N ASP A 85 -0.76 -5.46 32.43
CA ASP A 85 -1.02 -6.89 32.21
C ASP A 85 -2.27 -7.12 31.36
N GLU A 86 -3.30 -6.29 31.50
CA GLU A 86 -4.49 -6.34 30.66
C GLU A 86 -4.19 -5.84 29.24
N ALA A 87 -3.33 -4.81 29.08
CA ALA A 87 -2.88 -4.38 27.77
C ALA A 87 -2.20 -5.55 27.02
N TRP A 88 -1.34 -6.30 27.71
CA TRP A 88 -0.67 -7.49 27.14
C TRP A 88 -1.64 -8.65 26.91
N HIS A 89 -2.66 -8.79 27.72
CA HIS A 89 -3.72 -9.77 27.52
C HIS A 89 -4.50 -9.48 26.24
N VAL A 90 -4.94 -8.23 26.03
CA VAL A 90 -5.61 -7.79 24.79
C VAL A 90 -4.71 -7.96 23.59
N PHE A 91 -3.43 -7.56 23.68
CA PHE A 91 -2.44 -7.78 22.63
C PHE A 91 -2.37 -9.26 22.23
N SER A 92 -2.26 -10.15 23.21
CA SER A 92 -2.18 -11.59 22.97
C SER A 92 -3.45 -12.15 22.33
N THR A 93 -4.63 -11.71 22.80
CA THR A 93 -5.91 -12.09 22.20
C THR A 93 -6.03 -11.64 20.76
N VAL A 94 -5.71 -10.38 20.45
CA VAL A 94 -5.74 -9.83 19.09
C VAL A 94 -4.78 -10.60 18.19
N MET A 95 -3.54 -10.80 18.64
CA MET A 95 -2.50 -11.47 17.86
C MET A 95 -2.88 -12.92 17.55
N THR A 96 -3.42 -13.65 18.56
CA THR A 96 -3.83 -15.06 18.40
C THR A 96 -5.07 -15.20 17.52
N PHE A 97 -6.13 -14.42 17.80
CA PHE A 97 -7.39 -14.52 17.05
C PHE A 97 -7.22 -14.11 15.59
N MET A 98 -6.65 -12.94 15.35
CA MET A 98 -6.48 -12.42 14.00
C MET A 98 -5.42 -13.20 13.22
N GLY A 99 -4.37 -13.68 13.88
CA GLY A 99 -3.38 -14.57 13.28
C GLY A 99 -4.01 -15.90 12.86
N GLY A 100 -4.85 -16.49 13.69
CA GLY A 100 -5.62 -17.69 13.36
C GLY A 100 -6.60 -17.46 12.21
N LEU A 101 -7.36 -16.35 12.25
CA LEU A 101 -8.27 -15.98 11.17
C LEU A 101 -7.53 -15.82 9.84
N LEU A 102 -6.41 -15.11 9.84
CA LEU A 102 -5.63 -14.91 8.63
C LEU A 102 -4.98 -16.21 8.12
N ALA A 103 -4.50 -17.08 9.02
CA ALA A 103 -3.99 -18.39 8.62
C ALA A 103 -5.09 -19.22 7.92
N ILE A 104 -6.32 -19.19 8.42
CA ILE A 104 -7.47 -19.84 7.77
C ILE A 104 -7.75 -19.22 6.40
N LEU A 105 -7.76 -17.88 6.29
CA LEU A 105 -7.97 -17.19 5.02
C LEU A 105 -6.85 -17.49 4.01
N ILE A 106 -5.61 -17.61 4.45
CA ILE A 106 -4.48 -18.02 3.60
C ILE A 106 -4.70 -19.45 3.11
N VAL A 107 -5.05 -20.39 3.98
CA VAL A 107 -5.32 -21.78 3.58
C VAL A 107 -6.47 -21.86 2.58
N ILE A 108 -7.55 -21.11 2.81
CA ILE A 108 -8.66 -21.00 1.85
C ILE A 108 -8.14 -20.41 0.51
N GLY A 109 -7.35 -19.34 0.56
CA GLY A 109 -6.75 -18.74 -0.63
C GLY A 109 -5.84 -19.70 -1.39
N GLU A 110 -5.04 -20.53 -0.71
CA GLU A 110 -4.19 -21.57 -1.32
C GLU A 110 -5.02 -22.65 -2.03
N ILE A 111 -6.10 -23.12 -1.39
CA ILE A 111 -7.00 -24.14 -1.96
C ILE A 111 -7.71 -23.58 -3.19
N PHE A 112 -8.29 -22.39 -3.07
CA PHE A 112 -9.06 -21.75 -4.13
C PHE A 112 -8.21 -20.86 -5.08
N ALA A 113 -6.88 -20.91 -4.99
CA ALA A 113 -6.00 -20.14 -5.86
C ALA A 113 -6.29 -20.28 -7.37
N PRO A 114 -6.64 -21.47 -7.92
CA PRO A 114 -7.01 -21.58 -9.33
C PRO A 114 -8.25 -20.77 -9.70
N GLN A 115 -9.31 -20.84 -8.87
CA GLN A 115 -10.57 -20.12 -9.10
C GLN A 115 -10.37 -18.60 -8.94
N LEU A 116 -9.61 -18.20 -7.91
CA LEU A 116 -9.29 -16.81 -7.64
C LEU A 116 -8.40 -16.21 -8.73
N ALA A 117 -7.42 -16.95 -9.25
CA ALA A 117 -6.58 -16.52 -10.37
C ALA A 117 -7.44 -16.25 -11.62
N HIS A 118 -8.41 -17.14 -11.93
CA HIS A 118 -9.33 -16.92 -13.03
C HIS A 118 -10.24 -15.71 -12.82
N LEU A 119 -10.62 -15.40 -11.57
CA LEU A 119 -11.38 -14.19 -11.23
C LEU A 119 -10.53 -12.91 -11.36
N ILE A 120 -9.25 -12.98 -11.02
CA ILE A 120 -8.32 -11.85 -11.04
C ILE A 120 -7.91 -11.50 -12.47
N ALA A 121 -7.59 -12.50 -13.29
CA ALA A 121 -7.06 -12.34 -14.64
C ALA A 121 -7.68 -13.37 -15.61
N PRO A 122 -8.99 -13.24 -15.93
CA PRO A 122 -9.70 -14.24 -16.73
C PRO A 122 -9.22 -14.31 -18.18
N GLY A 123 -8.56 -13.26 -18.69
CA GLY A 123 -8.03 -13.21 -20.04
C GLY A 123 -6.66 -13.85 -20.23
N PHE A 124 -6.01 -14.30 -19.18
CA PHE A 124 -4.69 -14.93 -19.29
C PHE A 124 -4.75 -16.30 -20.01
N ALA A 125 -3.77 -16.56 -20.88
CA ALA A 125 -3.59 -17.87 -21.48
C ALA A 125 -3.30 -18.95 -20.40
N PRO A 126 -3.54 -20.25 -20.67
CA PRO A 126 -3.37 -21.30 -19.67
C PRO A 126 -1.99 -21.32 -19.00
N ALA A 127 -0.93 -21.05 -19.74
CA ALA A 127 0.44 -21.01 -19.20
C ALA A 127 0.66 -19.81 -18.26
N GLU A 128 0.10 -18.63 -18.57
CA GLU A 128 0.15 -17.45 -17.74
C GLU A 128 -0.68 -17.64 -16.48
N ASN A 129 -1.86 -18.23 -16.60
CA ASN A 129 -2.73 -18.53 -15.46
C ASN A 129 -2.07 -19.52 -14.50
N GLN A 130 -1.41 -20.56 -14.98
CA GLN A 130 -0.64 -21.48 -14.12
C GLN A 130 0.47 -20.75 -13.37
N ARG A 131 1.16 -19.82 -14.02
CA ARG A 131 2.17 -18.97 -13.36
C ARG A 131 1.57 -18.04 -12.33
N LEU A 132 0.44 -17.41 -12.63
CA LEU A 132 -0.31 -16.58 -11.70
C LEU A 132 -0.69 -17.37 -10.44
N ILE A 133 -1.24 -18.59 -10.60
CA ILE A 133 -1.59 -19.47 -9.48
C ILE A 133 -0.36 -19.79 -8.64
N PHE A 134 0.73 -20.19 -9.28
CA PHE A 134 1.97 -20.55 -8.59
C PHE A 134 2.56 -19.37 -7.80
N LEU A 135 2.67 -18.20 -8.43
CA LEU A 135 3.21 -16.99 -7.80
C LEU A 135 2.30 -16.49 -6.67
N THR A 136 0.98 -16.55 -6.86
CA THR A 136 0.01 -16.19 -5.80
C THR A 136 0.20 -17.10 -4.58
N ARG A 137 0.25 -18.42 -4.79
CA ARG A 137 0.50 -19.38 -3.71
C ARG A 137 1.82 -19.12 -2.99
N LEU A 138 2.88 -18.84 -3.73
CA LEU A 138 4.20 -18.56 -3.14
C LEU A 138 4.21 -17.29 -2.27
N MET A 139 3.44 -16.26 -2.67
CA MET A 139 3.45 -14.96 -1.98
C MET A 139 2.36 -14.83 -0.90
N LEU A 140 1.31 -15.64 -0.96
CA LEU A 140 0.18 -15.54 -0.04
C LEU A 140 0.56 -15.74 1.45
N PRO A 141 1.44 -16.67 1.83
CA PRO A 141 1.90 -16.82 3.21
C PRO A 141 2.61 -15.59 3.79
N ALA A 142 3.17 -14.73 2.93
CA ALA A 142 3.78 -13.48 3.35
C ALA A 142 2.81 -12.57 4.12
N GLN A 143 1.49 -12.68 3.85
CA GLN A 143 0.47 -11.87 4.52
C GLN A 143 0.38 -12.16 6.01
N PHE A 144 0.66 -13.40 6.43
CA PHE A 144 0.77 -13.74 7.85
C PHE A 144 1.89 -12.94 8.52
N CYS A 145 3.06 -12.85 7.87
CA CYS A 145 4.20 -12.08 8.37
C CYS A 145 3.89 -10.58 8.44
N PHE A 146 3.23 -10.03 7.41
CA PHE A 146 2.82 -8.62 7.38
C PHE A 146 1.87 -8.29 8.53
N TYR A 147 0.86 -9.13 8.72
CA TYR A 147 -0.15 -8.88 9.74
C TYR A 147 0.44 -8.96 11.14
N GLN A 148 1.09 -10.07 11.49
CA GLN A 148 1.68 -10.26 12.80
C GLN A 148 2.73 -9.19 13.11
N GLY A 149 3.56 -8.86 12.13
CA GLY A 149 4.53 -7.77 12.25
C GLY A 149 3.90 -6.39 12.44
N SER A 150 2.75 -6.15 11.85
CA SER A 150 1.99 -4.90 11.99
C SER A 150 1.51 -4.70 13.45
N ILE A 151 1.00 -5.76 14.10
CA ILE A 151 0.62 -5.71 15.53
C ILE A 151 1.85 -5.49 16.42
N LEU A 152 2.95 -6.22 16.15
CA LEU A 152 4.21 -6.05 16.86
C LEU A 152 4.78 -4.63 16.70
N SER A 153 4.66 -4.04 15.51
CA SER A 153 5.03 -2.64 15.25
C SER A 153 4.15 -1.67 16.03
N ALA A 154 2.84 -1.93 16.12
CA ALA A 154 1.91 -1.08 16.84
C ALA A 154 2.24 -0.98 18.34
N VAL A 155 2.66 -2.10 18.98
CA VAL A 155 3.15 -2.09 20.35
C VAL A 155 4.43 -1.26 20.49
N GLN A 156 5.37 -1.38 19.57
CA GLN A 156 6.60 -0.59 19.58
C GLN A 156 6.29 0.91 19.44
N TYR A 157 5.37 1.29 18.55
CA TYR A 157 4.89 2.67 18.44
C TYR A 157 4.24 3.16 19.73
N ALA A 158 3.39 2.35 20.37
CA ALA A 158 2.76 2.69 21.65
C ALA A 158 3.80 2.89 22.76
N LYS A 159 4.92 2.17 22.74
CA LYS A 159 6.06 2.33 23.65
C LYS A 159 7.09 3.39 23.18
N GLY A 160 6.77 4.17 22.13
CA GLY A 160 7.63 5.26 21.63
C GLY A 160 8.90 4.80 20.90
N ARG A 161 8.91 3.58 20.36
CA ARG A 161 10.01 3.03 19.55
C ARG A 161 9.61 3.02 18.08
N PHE A 162 10.30 3.81 17.27
CA PHE A 162 9.93 4.06 15.86
C PHE A 162 10.91 3.47 14.85
N LEU A 163 12.16 3.23 15.24
CA LEU A 163 13.22 2.86 14.32
C LEU A 163 12.96 1.49 13.66
N ILE A 164 12.77 0.44 14.47
CA ILE A 164 12.61 -0.93 13.96
C ILE A 164 11.37 -1.06 13.07
N PRO A 165 10.18 -0.54 13.46
CA PRO A 165 9.03 -0.52 12.55
C PRO A 165 9.29 0.21 11.23
N SER A 166 10.05 1.31 11.24
CA SER A 166 10.37 2.08 10.03
C SER A 166 11.33 1.35 9.09
N LEU A 167 12.11 0.39 9.58
CA LEU A 167 13.03 -0.42 8.78
C LEU A 167 12.35 -1.61 8.09
N ALA A 168 11.17 -2.05 8.54
CA ALA A 168 10.47 -3.21 7.98
C ALA A 168 10.29 -3.12 6.45
N PRO A 169 9.71 -2.04 5.89
CA PRO A 169 9.51 -1.94 4.45
C PRO A 169 10.83 -1.75 3.68
N VAL A 170 11.88 -1.26 4.33
CA VAL A 170 13.23 -1.15 3.75
C VAL A 170 13.81 -2.54 3.54
N VAL A 171 13.85 -3.36 4.61
CA VAL A 171 14.34 -4.75 4.56
C VAL A 171 13.51 -5.57 3.55
N TYR A 172 12.20 -5.40 3.55
CA TYR A 172 11.30 -6.07 2.60
C TYR A 172 11.69 -5.79 1.14
N ASN A 173 11.85 -4.53 0.76
CA ASN A 173 12.24 -4.19 -0.60
C ASN A 173 13.66 -4.65 -0.96
N ILE A 174 14.61 -4.57 -0.01
CA ILE A 174 15.97 -5.11 -0.21
C ILE A 174 15.91 -6.61 -0.52
N MET A 175 15.13 -7.39 0.24
CA MET A 175 15.03 -8.84 0.01
C MET A 175 14.38 -9.19 -1.32
N ILE A 176 13.40 -8.41 -1.80
CA ILE A 176 12.82 -8.61 -3.13
C ILE A 176 13.88 -8.37 -4.21
N VAL A 177 14.62 -7.28 -4.11
CA VAL A 177 15.69 -6.95 -5.05
C VAL A 177 16.78 -8.02 -5.04
N LEU A 178 17.24 -8.45 -3.87
CA LEU A 178 18.24 -9.52 -3.72
C LEU A 178 17.72 -10.85 -4.28
N GLY A 179 16.48 -11.23 -3.98
CA GLY A 179 15.84 -12.42 -4.55
C GLY A 179 15.80 -12.37 -6.08
N GLY A 180 15.47 -11.20 -6.65
CA GLY A 180 15.51 -10.98 -8.09
C GLY A 180 16.94 -11.09 -8.66
N ILE A 181 17.90 -10.35 -8.11
CA ILE A 181 19.28 -10.32 -8.63
C ILE A 181 19.93 -11.72 -8.54
N LEU A 182 19.75 -12.42 -7.43
CA LEU A 182 20.43 -13.70 -7.18
C LEU A 182 19.73 -14.88 -7.87
N LEU A 183 18.41 -14.85 -8.02
CA LEU A 183 17.63 -16.00 -8.45
C LEU A 183 16.95 -15.84 -9.81
N ALA A 184 16.77 -14.59 -10.33
CA ALA A 184 16.01 -14.40 -11.57
C ALA A 184 16.70 -14.99 -12.80
N SER A 185 18.03 -15.09 -12.83
CA SER A 185 18.76 -15.74 -13.92
C SER A 185 18.36 -17.20 -14.10
N ARG A 186 17.99 -17.89 -13.01
CA ARG A 186 17.62 -19.31 -13.01
C ARG A 186 16.12 -19.55 -12.92
N TYR A 187 15.39 -18.71 -12.18
CA TYR A 187 13.97 -18.90 -11.84
C TYR A 187 13.06 -17.77 -12.35
N GLY A 188 13.59 -16.79 -13.08
CA GLY A 188 12.80 -15.66 -13.58
C GLY A 188 12.07 -14.90 -12.46
N MET A 189 10.78 -14.60 -12.65
CA MET A 189 9.97 -13.88 -11.68
C MET A 189 9.77 -14.62 -10.35
N THR A 190 9.95 -15.94 -10.31
CA THR A 190 9.90 -16.71 -9.05
C THR A 190 10.99 -16.26 -8.07
N GLY A 191 12.15 -15.80 -8.55
CA GLY A 191 13.20 -15.24 -7.69
C GLY A 191 12.73 -14.00 -6.94
N PHE A 192 12.01 -13.09 -7.60
CA PHE A 192 11.40 -11.93 -6.97
C PHE A 192 10.30 -12.33 -5.97
N ALA A 193 9.47 -13.32 -6.31
CA ALA A 193 8.41 -13.82 -5.43
C ALA A 193 8.98 -14.50 -4.16
N ILE A 194 10.08 -15.25 -4.27
CA ILE A 194 10.83 -15.75 -3.11
C ILE A 194 11.33 -14.57 -2.27
N GLY A 195 11.87 -13.53 -2.92
CA GLY A 195 12.27 -12.30 -2.25
C GLY A 195 11.13 -11.62 -1.47
N VAL A 196 9.89 -11.65 -2.00
CA VAL A 196 8.68 -11.16 -1.30
C VAL A 196 8.46 -11.95 -0.02
N LEU A 197 8.47 -13.29 -0.08
CA LEU A 197 8.25 -14.14 1.09
C LEU A 197 9.35 -13.98 2.14
N VAL A 198 10.61 -14.03 1.71
CA VAL A 198 11.77 -13.86 2.61
C VAL A 198 11.79 -12.45 3.21
N GLY A 199 11.50 -11.43 2.41
CA GLY A 199 11.42 -10.05 2.87
C GLY A 199 10.31 -9.81 3.90
N ALA A 200 9.14 -10.43 3.71
CA ALA A 200 8.07 -10.41 4.68
C ALA A 200 8.48 -11.11 5.98
N LEU A 201 9.11 -12.28 5.88
CA LEU A 201 9.58 -13.02 7.06
C LEU A 201 10.65 -12.22 7.82
N LEU A 202 11.69 -11.74 7.16
CA LEU A 202 12.82 -11.05 7.82
C LEU A 202 12.44 -9.63 8.27
N GLY A 203 11.86 -8.82 7.38
CA GLY A 203 11.57 -7.41 7.64
C GLY A 203 10.29 -7.19 8.43
N ASN A 204 9.20 -7.83 8.02
CA ASN A 204 7.89 -7.57 8.62
C ASN A 204 7.57 -8.49 9.80
N PHE A 205 8.25 -9.62 9.97
CA PHE A 205 7.99 -10.50 11.10
C PHE A 205 9.19 -10.57 12.06
N LEU A 206 10.31 -11.19 11.69
CA LEU A 206 11.43 -11.44 12.61
C LEU A 206 12.05 -10.14 13.17
N LEU A 207 12.23 -9.13 12.34
CA LEU A 207 12.71 -7.82 12.78
C LEU A 207 11.72 -7.18 13.78
N GLN A 208 10.42 -7.36 13.58
CA GLN A 208 9.41 -6.83 14.50
C GLN A 208 9.33 -7.62 15.80
N VAL A 209 9.55 -8.95 15.75
CA VAL A 209 9.71 -9.77 16.97
C VAL A 209 10.89 -9.27 17.79
N TYR A 210 12.04 -9.04 17.15
CA TYR A 210 13.20 -8.46 17.82
C TYR A 210 12.90 -7.11 18.47
N GLY A 211 12.20 -6.20 17.75
CA GLY A 211 11.78 -4.91 18.29
C GLY A 211 10.77 -5.03 19.45
N ALA A 212 9.86 -6.01 19.38
CA ALA A 212 8.91 -6.28 20.44
C ALA A 212 9.61 -6.81 21.72
N ILE A 213 10.63 -7.66 21.60
CA ILE A 213 11.46 -8.12 22.72
C ILE A 213 12.13 -6.92 23.41
N GLN A 214 12.63 -5.94 22.65
CA GLN A 214 13.26 -4.75 23.21
C GLN A 214 12.32 -3.85 24.04
N VAL A 215 11.01 -3.95 23.81
CA VAL A 215 10.00 -3.24 24.61
C VAL A 215 9.35 -4.13 25.68
N ASN A 216 9.95 -5.29 25.96
CA ASN A 216 9.47 -6.30 26.92
C ASN A 216 8.05 -6.76 26.61
N ALA A 217 7.75 -7.00 25.33
CA ALA A 217 6.45 -7.50 24.93
C ALA A 217 6.19 -8.89 25.53
N ARG A 218 4.98 -9.05 26.06
CA ARG A 218 4.54 -10.29 26.70
C ARG A 218 3.43 -10.91 25.87
N TYR A 219 3.76 -11.96 25.12
CA TYR A 219 2.79 -12.72 24.36
C TYR A 219 2.48 -14.04 25.08
N ARG A 220 1.22 -14.27 25.36
CA ARG A 220 0.67 -15.52 25.88
C ARG A 220 -0.55 -15.90 25.04
N PRO A 221 -0.48 -16.97 24.23
CA PRO A 221 -1.61 -17.36 23.39
C PRO A 221 -2.89 -17.50 24.21
N ASN A 222 -3.90 -16.71 23.88
CA ASN A 222 -5.22 -16.78 24.48
C ASN A 222 -6.28 -16.35 23.45
N LEU A 223 -7.55 -16.74 23.72
CA LEU A 223 -8.70 -16.43 22.89
C LEU A 223 -9.84 -15.86 23.74
N ASP A 224 -9.53 -14.88 24.59
CA ASP A 224 -10.55 -14.19 25.38
C ASP A 224 -11.32 -13.17 24.51
N LEU A 225 -12.22 -13.69 23.71
CA LEU A 225 -13.06 -12.90 22.77
C LEU A 225 -14.09 -12.01 23.49
N ARG A 226 -14.31 -12.23 24.79
CA ARG A 226 -15.25 -11.46 25.61
C ARG A 226 -14.59 -10.27 26.30
N HIS A 227 -13.28 -10.17 26.27
CA HIS A 227 -12.58 -9.06 26.90
C HIS A 227 -12.99 -7.71 26.29
N PRO A 228 -13.37 -6.70 27.12
CA PRO A 228 -13.85 -5.41 26.63
C PRO A 228 -12.89 -4.71 25.67
N GLY A 229 -11.57 -4.84 25.89
CA GLY A 229 -10.53 -4.30 25.01
C GLY A 229 -10.51 -4.96 23.64
N PHE A 230 -10.74 -6.27 23.56
CA PHE A 230 -10.84 -6.99 22.28
C PHE A 230 -12.10 -6.59 21.51
N ILE A 231 -13.25 -6.50 22.19
CA ILE A 231 -14.50 -6.06 21.60
C ILE A 231 -14.37 -4.62 21.06
N LEU A 232 -13.74 -3.74 21.83
CA LEU A 232 -13.46 -2.35 21.39
C LEU A 232 -12.57 -2.34 20.14
N PHE A 233 -11.51 -3.14 20.12
CA PHE A 233 -10.63 -3.30 18.96
C PHE A 233 -11.43 -3.75 17.72
N LEU A 234 -12.26 -4.79 17.82
CA LEU A 234 -13.08 -5.27 16.69
C LEU A 234 -14.07 -4.19 16.22
N ARG A 235 -14.76 -3.52 17.15
CA ARG A 235 -15.72 -2.45 16.83
C ARG A 235 -15.07 -1.30 16.05
N LEU A 236 -13.82 -0.97 16.37
CA LEU A 236 -13.07 0.06 15.66
C LEU A 236 -12.50 -0.44 14.32
N SER A 237 -12.14 -1.72 14.23
CA SER A 237 -11.47 -2.30 13.06
C SER A 237 -12.43 -2.69 11.94
N ILE A 238 -13.58 -3.30 12.25
CA ILE A 238 -14.52 -3.83 11.26
C ILE A 238 -14.97 -2.77 10.24
N PRO A 239 -15.39 -1.55 10.63
CA PRO A 239 -15.78 -0.55 9.64
C PRO A 239 -14.66 -0.18 8.67
N ILE A 240 -13.42 -0.14 9.16
CA ILE A 240 -12.25 0.19 8.34
C ILE A 240 -11.87 -0.98 7.42
N MET A 241 -11.96 -2.22 7.91
CA MET A 241 -11.71 -3.43 7.13
C MET A 241 -12.72 -3.58 5.98
N LEU A 242 -13.96 -3.15 6.17
CA LEU A 242 -15.00 -3.21 5.13
C LEU A 242 -14.93 -2.03 4.14
N ALA A 243 -14.19 -0.98 4.47
CA ALA A 243 -14.02 0.19 3.60
C ALA A 243 -13.01 -0.11 2.48
N LEU A 244 -13.49 -0.65 1.36
CA LEU A 244 -12.66 -0.82 0.17
C LEU A 244 -12.24 0.54 -0.39
N SER A 245 -10.94 0.74 -0.58
CA SER A 245 -10.44 1.98 -1.16
C SER A 245 -10.51 1.95 -2.68
N LEU A 246 -10.75 3.12 -3.29
CA LEU A 246 -10.66 3.28 -4.76
C LEU A 246 -9.30 2.81 -5.29
N VAL A 247 -8.24 3.02 -4.51
CA VAL A 247 -6.86 2.62 -4.89
C VAL A 247 -6.75 1.12 -5.15
N PHE A 248 -7.31 0.29 -4.26
CA PHE A 248 -7.31 -1.16 -4.42
C PHE A 248 -8.17 -1.59 -5.62
N THR A 249 -9.36 -1.00 -5.73
CA THR A 249 -10.30 -1.31 -6.82
C THR A 249 -9.70 -0.95 -8.18
N ASP A 250 -9.02 0.20 -8.29
CA ASP A 250 -8.33 0.63 -9.50
C ASP A 250 -7.23 -0.35 -9.94
N ASP A 251 -6.38 -0.78 -9.01
CA ASP A 251 -5.31 -1.74 -9.31
C ASP A 251 -5.88 -3.11 -9.74
N TRP A 252 -6.97 -3.58 -9.11
CA TRP A 252 -7.64 -4.82 -9.50
C TRP A 252 -8.28 -4.71 -10.88
N VAL A 253 -9.02 -3.64 -11.14
CA VAL A 253 -9.68 -3.40 -12.44
C VAL A 253 -8.64 -3.33 -13.57
N ILE A 254 -7.51 -2.66 -13.35
CA ILE A 254 -6.40 -2.61 -14.30
C ILE A 254 -5.88 -4.02 -14.61
N ARG A 255 -5.68 -4.87 -13.59
CA ARG A 255 -5.22 -6.26 -13.77
C ARG A 255 -6.26 -7.12 -14.48
N TRP A 256 -7.53 -6.96 -14.13
CA TRP A 256 -8.64 -7.69 -14.73
C TRP A 256 -8.79 -7.40 -16.22
N PHE A 257 -8.93 -6.13 -16.60
CA PHE A 257 -8.99 -5.72 -18.01
C PHE A 257 -7.67 -5.95 -18.73
N GLY A 258 -6.56 -5.69 -18.08
CA GLY A 258 -5.21 -5.88 -18.62
C GLY A 258 -4.92 -7.32 -19.02
N SER A 259 -5.54 -8.30 -18.35
CA SER A 259 -5.38 -9.71 -18.68
C SER A 259 -5.90 -10.10 -20.07
N TYR A 260 -6.84 -9.33 -20.64
CA TYR A 260 -7.36 -9.54 -21.99
C TYR A 260 -6.52 -8.87 -23.08
N LEU A 261 -5.50 -8.11 -22.69
CA LEU A 261 -4.65 -7.37 -23.63
C LEU A 261 -3.42 -8.19 -24.01
N GLN A 262 -2.59 -7.60 -24.88
CA GLN A 262 -1.34 -8.25 -25.26
C GLN A 262 -0.40 -8.42 -24.06
N PRO A 263 0.46 -9.46 -24.06
CA PRO A 263 1.49 -9.65 -23.04
C PRO A 263 2.32 -8.38 -22.83
N ALA A 264 2.74 -8.14 -21.58
CA ALA A 264 3.42 -6.96 -21.08
C ALA A 264 2.53 -5.75 -20.78
N SER A 265 1.23 -5.78 -21.08
CA SER A 265 0.33 -4.63 -20.84
C SER A 265 0.21 -4.27 -19.37
N ILE A 266 0.06 -5.24 -18.49
CA ILE A 266 -0.01 -5.01 -17.03
C ILE A 266 1.33 -4.46 -16.52
N THR A 267 2.43 -4.94 -17.07
CA THR A 267 3.78 -4.50 -16.72
C THR A 267 4.02 -3.04 -17.11
N TRP A 268 3.67 -2.62 -18.32
CA TRP A 268 3.79 -1.22 -18.76
C TRP A 268 2.97 -0.28 -17.91
N LEU A 269 1.73 -0.69 -17.55
CA LEU A 269 0.88 0.05 -16.63
C LEU A 269 1.50 0.16 -15.24
N SER A 270 2.09 -0.92 -14.72
CA SER A 270 2.76 -0.94 -13.42
C SER A 270 4.00 -0.02 -13.39
N TYR A 271 4.82 -0.04 -14.44
CA TYR A 271 5.98 0.85 -14.55
C TYR A 271 5.56 2.31 -14.67
N GLY A 272 4.64 2.64 -15.57
CA GLY A 272 4.12 4.00 -15.74
C GLY A 272 3.51 4.55 -14.45
N LYS A 273 2.68 3.75 -13.76
CA LYS A 273 2.06 4.12 -12.48
C LYS A 273 3.10 4.31 -11.37
N THR A 274 4.13 3.47 -11.32
CA THR A 274 5.22 3.60 -10.33
C THR A 274 6.02 4.88 -10.54
N LEU A 275 6.37 5.20 -11.80
CA LEU A 275 7.05 6.46 -12.13
C LEU A 275 6.21 7.68 -11.74
N MET A 276 4.92 7.69 -12.05
CA MET A 276 3.99 8.74 -11.63
C MET A 276 3.91 8.89 -10.11
N ARG A 277 3.97 7.79 -9.36
CA ARG A 277 3.93 7.79 -7.89
C ARG A 277 5.18 8.38 -7.22
N VAL A 278 6.32 8.51 -7.93
CA VAL A 278 7.56 9.08 -7.34
C VAL A 278 7.38 10.54 -6.96
N PRO A 279 7.09 11.48 -7.89
CA PRO A 279 6.88 12.88 -7.53
C PRO A 279 5.67 13.06 -6.61
N LEU A 280 4.59 12.32 -6.84
CA LEU A 280 3.41 12.33 -5.96
C LEU A 280 3.77 11.94 -4.52
N GLY A 281 4.65 10.97 -4.34
CA GLY A 281 5.08 10.51 -3.02
C GLY A 281 5.91 11.55 -2.26
N VAL A 282 6.80 12.24 -2.96
CA VAL A 282 7.64 13.28 -2.36
C VAL A 282 6.79 14.48 -1.92
N VAL A 283 5.96 14.97 -2.81
CA VAL A 283 5.14 16.18 -2.56
C VAL A 283 3.88 15.88 -1.76
N GLY A 284 3.08 14.91 -2.21
CA GLY A 284 1.75 14.67 -1.66
C GLY A 284 1.76 14.07 -0.25
N GLN A 285 2.69 13.15 0.02
CA GLN A 285 2.74 12.53 1.35
C GLN A 285 3.44 13.40 2.38
N GLY A 286 4.47 14.16 2.00
CA GLY A 286 5.12 15.10 2.91
C GLY A 286 4.12 16.10 3.49
N VAL A 287 3.35 16.75 2.62
CA VAL A 287 2.32 17.72 3.01
C VAL A 287 1.18 17.06 3.78
N GLY A 288 0.70 15.91 3.30
CA GLY A 288 -0.43 15.23 3.93
C GLY A 288 -0.11 14.70 5.34
N VAL A 289 1.06 14.09 5.57
CA VAL A 289 1.47 13.61 6.89
C VAL A 289 1.65 14.78 7.86
N ALA A 290 2.26 15.87 7.41
CA ALA A 290 2.50 17.04 8.24
C ALA A 290 1.19 17.78 8.63
N SER A 291 0.17 17.81 7.78
CA SER A 291 -1.09 18.52 8.04
C SER A 291 -2.05 17.77 8.96
N PHE A 292 -2.01 16.44 8.99
CA PHE A 292 -3.01 15.63 9.70
C PHE A 292 -3.12 15.90 11.21
N PRO A 293 -2.03 16.03 12.00
CA PRO A 293 -2.14 16.36 13.42
C PRO A 293 -2.83 17.69 13.68
N PHE A 294 -2.56 18.69 12.85
CA PHE A 294 -3.17 20.03 12.97
C PHE A 294 -4.67 19.97 12.65
N LEU A 295 -5.08 19.24 11.61
CA LEU A 295 -6.48 19.02 11.29
C LEU A 295 -7.22 18.33 12.44
N ALA A 296 -6.62 17.27 13.02
CA ALA A 296 -7.20 16.56 14.15
C ALA A 296 -7.30 17.44 15.41
N GLN A 297 -6.31 18.30 15.66
CA GLN A 297 -6.34 19.25 16.76
C GLN A 297 -7.47 20.29 16.58
N LEU A 298 -7.56 20.93 15.42
CA LEU A 298 -8.61 21.92 15.13
C LEU A 298 -10.01 21.31 15.28
N TYR A 299 -10.18 20.06 14.85
CA TYR A 299 -11.44 19.35 15.07
C TYR A 299 -11.74 19.15 16.56
N SER A 300 -10.75 18.73 17.36
CA SER A 300 -10.92 18.52 18.81
C SER A 300 -11.23 19.82 19.57
N GLU A 301 -10.77 20.95 19.06
CA GLU A 301 -11.03 22.29 19.58
C GLU A 301 -12.38 22.88 19.11
N GLY A 302 -13.11 22.18 18.22
CA GLY A 302 -14.37 22.64 17.64
C GLY A 302 -14.21 23.73 16.58
N LYS A 303 -12.98 24.04 16.14
CA LYS A 303 -12.64 25.11 15.17
C LYS A 303 -12.81 24.63 13.72
N ILE A 304 -14.05 24.34 13.34
CA ILE A 304 -14.37 23.75 12.02
C ILE A 304 -14.00 24.68 10.86
N ASP A 305 -14.20 26.00 11.01
CA ASP A 305 -13.86 26.97 9.96
C ASP A 305 -12.35 27.05 9.72
N GLU A 306 -11.55 27.00 10.78
CA GLU A 306 -10.10 26.98 10.68
C GLU A 306 -9.61 25.65 10.05
N LEU A 307 -10.23 24.53 10.42
CA LEU A 307 -9.98 23.22 9.80
C LEU A 307 -10.23 23.27 8.29
N ASN A 308 -11.40 23.76 7.88
CA ASN A 308 -11.76 23.89 6.47
C ASN A 308 -10.81 24.85 5.73
N ARG A 309 -10.41 25.96 6.35
CA ARG A 309 -9.45 26.90 5.78
C ARG A 309 -8.09 26.24 5.59
N LEU A 310 -7.58 25.51 6.60
CA LEU A 310 -6.32 24.79 6.52
C LEU A 310 -6.38 23.71 5.43
N LEU A 311 -7.45 22.91 5.39
CA LEU A 311 -7.64 21.85 4.40
C LEU A 311 -7.66 22.43 2.98
N ASN A 312 -8.45 23.47 2.74
CA ASN A 312 -8.55 24.12 1.44
C ASN A 312 -7.22 24.75 1.01
N THR A 313 -6.54 25.45 1.93
CA THR A 313 -5.24 26.09 1.63
C THR A 313 -4.19 25.06 1.29
N THR A 314 -4.10 23.98 2.08
CA THR A 314 -3.15 22.89 1.85
C THR A 314 -3.42 22.18 0.52
N THR A 315 -4.69 21.91 0.20
CA THR A 315 -5.09 21.31 -1.08
C THR A 315 -4.75 22.21 -2.26
N LYS A 316 -5.03 23.52 -2.17
CA LYS A 316 -4.68 24.49 -3.22
C LYS A 316 -3.19 24.55 -3.49
N TRP A 317 -2.36 24.63 -2.46
CA TRP A 317 -0.90 24.65 -2.62
C TRP A 317 -0.38 23.35 -3.20
N LEU A 318 -0.93 22.20 -2.78
CA LEU A 318 -0.56 20.93 -3.33
C LEU A 318 -0.89 20.83 -4.82
N ILE A 319 -2.11 21.23 -5.22
CA ILE A 319 -2.52 21.25 -6.63
C ILE A 319 -1.63 22.19 -7.43
N ALA A 320 -1.38 23.41 -6.91
CA ALA A 320 -0.51 24.40 -7.56
C ALA A 320 0.92 23.87 -7.80
N LEU A 321 1.41 22.98 -6.93
CA LEU A 321 2.72 22.34 -7.10
C LEU A 321 2.66 21.10 -8.02
N LEU A 322 1.62 20.26 -7.87
CA LEU A 322 1.51 19.02 -8.64
C LEU A 322 1.10 19.24 -10.11
N VAL A 323 0.35 20.29 -10.44
CA VAL A 323 -0.03 20.57 -11.84
C VAL A 323 1.19 20.86 -12.72
N PRO A 324 2.14 21.73 -12.36
CA PRO A 324 3.37 21.90 -13.15
C PRO A 324 4.21 20.64 -13.23
N ILE A 325 4.31 19.87 -12.12
CA ILE A 325 5.02 18.58 -12.10
C ILE A 325 4.33 17.57 -13.02
N SER A 326 3.00 17.50 -13.01
CA SER A 326 2.23 16.67 -13.96
C SER A 326 2.52 17.07 -15.40
N ALA A 327 2.45 18.37 -15.72
CA ALA A 327 2.71 18.88 -17.06
C ALA A 327 4.14 18.54 -17.53
N LEU A 328 5.14 18.71 -16.67
CA LEU A 328 6.51 18.34 -16.93
C LEU A 328 6.66 16.83 -17.14
N THR A 329 6.04 16.01 -16.28
CA THR A 329 6.09 14.54 -16.41
C THR A 329 5.40 14.08 -17.71
N ILE A 330 4.33 14.74 -18.13
CA ILE A 330 3.65 14.46 -19.40
C ILE A 330 4.57 14.80 -20.58
N ALA A 331 5.17 15.99 -20.58
CA ALA A 331 6.05 16.45 -21.65
C ALA A 331 7.31 15.59 -21.78
N GLU A 332 7.90 15.22 -20.65
CA GLU A 332 9.15 14.47 -20.56
C GLU A 332 8.94 12.95 -20.31
N SER A 333 7.76 12.41 -20.58
CA SER A 333 7.46 11.01 -20.30
C SER A 333 8.39 10.03 -21.01
N SER A 334 8.71 10.25 -22.28
CA SER A 334 9.66 9.43 -23.05
C SER A 334 11.10 9.55 -22.55
N PRO A 335 11.69 10.75 -22.40
CA PRO A 335 13.00 10.91 -21.78
C PRO A 335 13.12 10.30 -20.38
N VAL A 336 12.11 10.48 -19.53
CA VAL A 336 12.09 9.91 -18.17
C VAL A 336 12.12 8.39 -18.22
N VAL A 337 11.26 7.76 -19.01
CA VAL A 337 11.24 6.30 -19.16
C VAL A 337 12.56 5.78 -19.74
N TYR A 338 13.09 6.46 -20.73
CA TYR A 338 14.38 6.09 -21.32
C TYR A 338 15.51 6.22 -20.31
N LEU A 339 15.59 7.33 -19.57
CA LEU A 339 16.61 7.55 -18.53
C LEU A 339 16.61 6.44 -17.48
N VAL A 340 15.41 6.01 -17.06
CA VAL A 340 15.28 4.99 -16.00
C VAL A 340 15.55 3.59 -16.54
N PHE A 341 15.05 3.25 -17.72
CA PHE A 341 15.02 1.87 -18.19
C PHE A 341 15.96 1.57 -19.36
N SER A 342 16.78 2.54 -19.85
CA SER A 342 17.69 2.35 -21.00
C SER A 342 18.68 1.19 -20.83
N HIS A 343 19.10 0.91 -19.60
CA HIS A 343 20.02 -0.19 -19.28
C HIS A 343 19.29 -1.45 -18.76
N THR A 344 18.07 -1.69 -19.22
CA THR A 344 17.25 -2.84 -18.85
C THR A 344 16.95 -3.73 -20.05
N ARG A 345 16.17 -4.80 -19.86
CA ARG A 345 15.74 -5.70 -20.93
C ARG A 345 14.47 -5.24 -21.67
N LEU A 346 14.03 -4.01 -21.45
CA LEU A 346 12.95 -3.42 -22.22
C LEU A 346 13.37 -3.27 -23.69
N ARG A 347 12.43 -3.55 -24.59
CA ARG A 347 12.61 -3.37 -26.04
C ARG A 347 12.06 -2.03 -26.48
N GLY A 348 12.34 -1.61 -27.72
CA GLY A 348 11.87 -0.33 -28.26
C GLY A 348 10.37 -0.05 -28.06
N PRO A 349 9.45 -0.98 -28.40
CA PRO A 349 8.01 -0.81 -28.18
C PRO A 349 7.62 -0.65 -26.71
N ASP A 350 8.36 -1.30 -25.78
CA ASP A 350 8.08 -1.22 -24.34
C ASP A 350 8.30 0.20 -23.77
N PHE A 351 9.32 0.92 -24.30
CA PHE A 351 9.58 2.31 -23.91
C PHE A 351 8.41 3.21 -24.28
N ASN A 352 7.90 3.10 -25.51
CA ASN A 352 6.77 3.91 -25.97
C ASN A 352 5.49 3.58 -25.20
N ALA A 353 5.21 2.30 -24.96
CA ALA A 353 4.05 1.87 -24.19
C ALA A 353 4.12 2.36 -22.73
N THR A 354 5.27 2.23 -22.08
CA THR A 354 5.49 2.71 -20.71
C THR A 354 5.43 4.24 -20.65
N ALA A 355 6.01 4.96 -21.62
CA ALA A 355 5.97 6.41 -21.66
C ALA A 355 4.54 6.94 -21.85
N THR A 356 3.76 6.32 -22.73
CA THR A 356 2.36 6.70 -22.93
C THR A 356 1.51 6.41 -21.70
N THR A 357 1.72 5.28 -21.02
CA THR A 357 1.02 5.00 -19.75
C THR A 357 1.42 5.99 -18.66
N LEU A 358 2.70 6.36 -18.53
CA LEU A 358 3.17 7.39 -17.61
C LEU A 358 2.50 8.73 -17.89
N MET A 359 2.47 9.16 -19.15
CA MET A 359 1.81 10.38 -19.60
C MET A 359 0.34 10.40 -19.18
N LEU A 360 -0.39 9.32 -19.46
CA LEU A 360 -1.83 9.23 -19.20
C LEU A 360 -2.15 9.15 -17.69
N PHE A 361 -1.36 8.43 -16.88
CA PHE A 361 -1.49 8.44 -15.43
C PHE A 361 -1.17 9.80 -14.83
N SER A 362 -0.22 10.55 -15.43
CA SER A 362 0.17 11.87 -14.95
C SER A 362 -0.92 12.93 -15.12
N LEU A 363 -1.89 12.73 -16.03
CA LEU A 363 -3.10 13.57 -16.12
C LEU A 363 -3.89 13.60 -14.80
N GLY A 364 -3.92 12.49 -14.06
CA GLY A 364 -4.60 12.38 -12.77
C GLY A 364 -3.71 12.66 -11.54
N MET A 365 -2.41 12.95 -11.71
CA MET A 365 -1.45 13.05 -10.61
C MET A 365 -1.87 14.08 -9.54
N PHE A 366 -2.31 15.26 -9.95
CA PHE A 366 -2.76 16.31 -9.04
C PHE A 366 -4.01 15.89 -8.23
N ALA A 367 -4.91 15.13 -8.86
CA ALA A 367 -6.11 14.61 -8.23
C ALA A 367 -5.77 13.52 -7.21
N TRP A 368 -4.83 12.60 -7.51
CA TRP A 368 -4.30 11.65 -6.53
C TRP A 368 -3.70 12.36 -5.30
N GLY A 369 -3.01 13.48 -5.51
CA GLY A 369 -2.47 14.30 -4.43
C GLY A 369 -3.56 14.98 -3.61
N ALA A 370 -4.51 15.63 -4.25
CA ALA A 370 -5.62 16.30 -3.61
C ALA A 370 -6.49 15.34 -2.80
N GLN A 371 -6.85 14.19 -3.39
CA GLN A 371 -7.62 13.12 -2.73
C GLN A 371 -6.94 12.64 -1.44
N ASN A 372 -5.60 12.51 -1.43
CA ASN A 372 -4.85 12.11 -0.24
C ASN A 372 -5.03 13.09 0.93
N ILE A 373 -5.10 14.39 0.66
CA ILE A 373 -5.33 15.43 1.69
C ILE A 373 -6.80 15.48 2.10
N LEU A 374 -7.72 15.45 1.13
CA LEU A 374 -9.15 15.47 1.40
C LEU A 374 -9.59 14.28 2.27
N ALA A 375 -9.11 13.07 1.96
CA ALA A 375 -9.35 11.88 2.78
C ALA A 375 -8.88 12.07 4.23
N ARG A 376 -7.73 12.73 4.45
CA ARG A 376 -7.25 13.03 5.81
C ARG A 376 -8.15 14.05 6.54
N GLY A 377 -8.75 15.00 5.83
CA GLY A 377 -9.77 15.88 6.39
C GLY A 377 -10.94 15.09 6.96
N PHE A 378 -11.48 14.14 6.19
CA PHE A 378 -12.53 13.24 6.67
C PHE A 378 -12.08 12.38 7.85
N TYR A 379 -10.85 11.83 7.81
CA TYR A 379 -10.32 11.03 8.92
C TYR A 379 -10.11 11.84 10.19
N ALA A 380 -9.70 13.10 10.07
CA ALA A 380 -9.55 14.02 11.20
C ALA A 380 -10.89 14.30 11.89
N THR A 381 -11.99 14.33 11.13
CA THR A 381 -13.37 14.48 11.65
C THR A 381 -13.99 13.15 12.08
N ARG A 382 -13.21 12.04 12.15
CA ARG A 382 -13.64 10.67 12.45
C ARG A 382 -14.68 10.12 11.47
N ASN A 383 -14.83 10.70 10.31
CA ASN A 383 -15.72 10.25 9.25
C ASN A 383 -14.94 9.42 8.22
N THR A 384 -14.80 8.13 8.45
CA THR A 384 -14.12 7.22 7.52
C THR A 384 -15.08 6.64 6.47
N LEU A 385 -16.38 6.67 6.76
CA LEU A 385 -17.40 6.02 5.94
C LEU A 385 -17.70 6.80 4.65
N THR A 386 -17.79 8.13 4.73
CA THR A 386 -18.13 8.97 3.55
C THR A 386 -17.12 8.80 2.40
N PRO A 387 -15.80 8.93 2.59
CA PRO A 387 -14.85 8.71 1.51
C PRO A 387 -14.86 7.26 0.99
N ALA A 388 -15.13 6.28 1.84
CA ALA A 388 -15.24 4.89 1.42
C ALA A 388 -16.46 4.66 0.52
N ILE A 389 -17.64 5.18 0.89
CA ILE A 389 -18.87 5.05 0.09
C ILE A 389 -18.70 5.76 -1.26
N ILE A 390 -18.24 7.02 -1.26
CA ILE A 390 -18.03 7.80 -2.49
C ILE A 390 -17.02 7.08 -3.39
N GLY A 391 -15.89 6.61 -2.83
CA GLY A 391 -14.88 5.88 -3.57
C GLY A 391 -15.41 4.59 -4.20
N THR A 392 -16.24 3.84 -3.47
CA THR A 392 -16.85 2.60 -3.99
C THR A 392 -17.87 2.90 -5.11
N ILE A 393 -18.74 3.89 -4.92
CA ILE A 393 -19.72 4.29 -5.95
C ILE A 393 -18.99 4.72 -7.23
N LEU A 394 -17.96 5.56 -7.10
CA LEU A 394 -17.21 6.04 -8.26
C LEU A 394 -16.37 4.93 -8.91
N ALA A 395 -15.81 3.99 -8.13
CA ALA A 395 -15.13 2.84 -8.68
C ALA A 395 -16.06 2.01 -9.57
N VAL A 396 -17.28 1.74 -9.11
CA VAL A 396 -18.31 1.02 -9.89
C VAL A 396 -18.77 1.85 -11.11
N ALA A 397 -19.03 3.13 -10.91
CA ALA A 397 -19.42 4.05 -11.99
C ALA A 397 -18.34 4.21 -13.08
N ASN A 398 -17.08 4.02 -12.73
CA ASN A 398 -15.96 4.12 -13.68
C ASN A 398 -15.76 2.82 -14.51
N LEU A 399 -16.36 1.69 -14.15
CA LEU A 399 -16.22 0.43 -14.90
C LEU A 399 -16.64 0.55 -16.39
N PRO A 400 -17.76 1.22 -16.74
CA PRO A 400 -18.10 1.46 -18.14
C PRO A 400 -17.04 2.30 -18.89
N VAL A 401 -16.40 3.26 -18.21
CA VAL A 401 -15.33 4.08 -18.79
C VAL A 401 -14.11 3.21 -19.09
N TYR A 402 -13.71 2.34 -18.16
CA TYR A 402 -12.65 1.36 -18.40
C TYR A 402 -12.98 0.49 -19.61
N TRP A 403 -14.16 -0.09 -19.66
CA TRP A 403 -14.60 -0.95 -20.76
C TRP A 403 -14.58 -0.25 -22.12
N LEU A 404 -15.07 1.01 -22.19
CA LEU A 404 -15.12 1.78 -23.41
C LEU A 404 -13.70 2.15 -23.92
N LEU A 405 -12.86 2.65 -22.98
CA LEU A 405 -11.52 3.12 -23.33
C LEU A 405 -10.56 1.97 -23.65
N VAL A 406 -10.67 0.83 -22.97
CA VAL A 406 -9.88 -0.37 -23.27
C VAL A 406 -10.13 -0.84 -24.70
N ARG A 407 -11.37 -0.87 -25.14
CA ARG A 407 -11.73 -1.30 -26.52
C ARG A 407 -11.13 -0.39 -27.59
N ARG A 408 -10.94 0.89 -27.31
CA ARG A 408 -10.41 1.86 -28.28
C ARG A 408 -8.91 2.08 -28.18
N MET A 409 -8.35 2.01 -26.97
CA MET A 409 -6.99 2.43 -26.67
C MET A 409 -6.16 1.35 -25.98
N GLN A 410 -6.70 0.14 -25.76
CA GLN A 410 -6.04 -0.96 -25.09
C GLN A 410 -5.46 -0.55 -23.73
N HIS A 411 -4.19 -0.86 -23.41
CA HIS A 411 -3.52 -0.51 -22.16
C HIS A 411 -3.51 0.99 -21.87
N ASN A 412 -3.42 1.84 -22.90
CA ASN A 412 -3.52 3.29 -22.76
C ASN A 412 -4.89 3.71 -22.23
N GLY A 413 -5.95 3.02 -22.67
CA GLY A 413 -7.31 3.24 -22.18
C GLY A 413 -7.45 2.96 -20.66
N LEU A 414 -6.73 1.98 -20.13
CA LEU A 414 -6.70 1.70 -18.70
C LEU A 414 -6.05 2.84 -17.91
N ALA A 415 -4.91 3.34 -18.36
CA ALA A 415 -4.24 4.46 -17.72
C ALA A 415 -5.09 5.74 -17.73
N LEU A 416 -5.75 6.03 -18.86
CA LEU A 416 -6.64 7.18 -18.99
C LEU A 416 -7.89 7.04 -18.11
N ALA A 417 -8.53 5.87 -18.07
CA ALA A 417 -9.70 5.61 -17.23
C ALA A 417 -9.38 5.77 -15.74
N SER A 418 -8.21 5.30 -15.30
CA SER A 418 -7.73 5.49 -13.92
C SER A 418 -7.59 6.99 -13.60
N SER A 419 -7.00 7.78 -14.49
CA SER A 419 -6.86 9.22 -14.30
C SER A 419 -8.20 9.94 -14.28
N LEU A 420 -9.13 9.60 -15.16
CA LEU A 420 -10.49 10.16 -15.16
C LEU A 420 -11.26 9.79 -13.89
N GLY A 421 -11.11 8.54 -13.43
CA GLY A 421 -11.76 8.06 -12.21
C GLY A 421 -11.31 8.83 -10.97
N ILE A 422 -10.00 9.05 -10.81
CA ILE A 422 -9.50 9.82 -9.66
C ILE A 422 -9.85 11.31 -9.74
N ILE A 423 -9.87 11.90 -10.94
CA ILE A 423 -10.32 13.28 -11.13
C ILE A 423 -11.79 13.41 -10.73
N ALA A 424 -12.64 12.46 -11.12
CA ALA A 424 -14.04 12.46 -10.74
C ALA A 424 -14.27 12.23 -9.23
N TYR A 425 -13.32 11.55 -8.56
CA TYR A 425 -13.38 11.29 -7.12
C TYR A 425 -12.95 12.49 -6.27
N THR A 426 -12.18 13.43 -6.84
CA THR A 426 -11.58 14.56 -6.13
C THR A 426 -12.46 15.81 -6.20
#